data_2e522ceb56cb0ebbdfcceaba8c5a3de4
#
_entry.id   2e522ceb56cb0ebbdfcceaba8c5a3de4
#
_cell.length_a   1.000
_cell.length_b   1.000
_cell.length_c   1.000
_cell.angle_alpha   90.00
_cell.angle_beta   90.00
_cell.angle_gamma   90.00
#
_symmetry.space_group_name_H-M   'P 1'
#
loop_
_entity.id
_entity.type
_entity.pdbx_description
1 polymer ?
#
loop_
_entity_poly.entity_id
_entity_poly.type
_entity_poly.pdbx_seq_one_letter_code
_entity_poly.pdbx_strand_id
1 'polypeptide(L)'
;MNILLVGGSCSLINSMILKLRKEGHRVCLLTGDKYRHNKYERVFEKYEFSYDCENLNDILESVNADVTILMGAFDTNYRWNGEEREIVLFISHLVNILVAYSVKNKKRLIFLSSDEIYNGNYTEDIKEEEPFSGVGIRADALSQAEEICDNFRINRNLDIITLRLDHLYNIPKERKDVNNICADMCLNCMCDGHIKAKTDHTFSLLYENDAVEYIYQFIKTSNHKYSLYNLSSNDVVSEVKLAAMIQKAMEIESNIVAFSDSNGRCVLSGNRFEREFGVHAFGNLEKNIKDMVSYMKKHESVFLKGDDLKLSWWKMLYEKWKWLIRTLFPFFENLVCFVPFFMMNNRTVGSEYFANLDPFLLYVLLFAIVYGQQQATFSAILAVAGYMFRQMYTRSSFEVLIDYNTYVWIAQLFILGLVVGYMRDQIRIMRLESQELEEHLHRQIVDIRDINESNVRVKGVMEQQLIDHKDSIGKIYSITAGLEQRMPDEVIFYAVEMLGKLMKTKDVALYNVVSKDYARIFSASSQKARSLGNSIRYREMTDIYDALKEQKVYINKKMDEQYPLMARGIYEGEEVQMIVMMW
;
A
#
# COMPACT_ATOMS: atom_id res chain seq x y z
N MET A 1 -9.17 -23.95 9.08
CA MET A 1 -8.72 -23.82 7.68
C MET A 1 -7.43 -23.02 7.66
N ASN A 2 -6.55 -23.28 6.69
CA ASN A 2 -5.38 -22.45 6.44
C ASN A 2 -5.76 -21.37 5.43
N ILE A 3 -5.54 -20.11 5.77
CA ILE A 3 -5.91 -18.98 4.92
C ILE A 3 -4.67 -18.14 4.67
N LEU A 4 -4.38 -17.88 3.39
CA LEU A 4 -3.29 -17.01 2.98
C LEU A 4 -3.85 -15.66 2.56
N LEU A 5 -3.42 -14.60 3.23
CA LEU A 5 -3.67 -13.23 2.81
C LEU A 5 -2.46 -12.72 2.03
N VAL A 6 -2.69 -12.07 0.90
CA VAL A 6 -1.64 -11.52 0.04
C VAL A 6 -1.90 -10.04 -0.15
N GLY A 7 -1.05 -9.19 0.40
CA GLY A 7 -1.19 -7.74 0.27
C GLY A 7 -0.39 -6.93 1.28
N GLY A 8 -0.20 -5.66 0.96
CA GLY A 8 0.42 -4.66 1.83
C GLY A 8 -0.46 -4.29 3.03
N SER A 9 0.15 -3.62 4.01
CA SER A 9 -0.51 -3.25 5.26
C SER A 9 -1.59 -2.19 5.06
N CYS A 10 -2.85 -2.58 5.18
CA CYS A 10 -3.99 -1.67 5.23
C CYS A 10 -4.92 -2.04 6.39
N SER A 11 -5.93 -1.19 6.68
CA SER A 11 -6.88 -1.47 7.75
C SER A 11 -7.72 -2.71 7.45
N LEU A 12 -8.16 -2.88 6.22
CA LEU A 12 -8.96 -4.02 5.78
C LEU A 12 -8.25 -5.36 6.05
N ILE A 13 -6.95 -5.48 5.69
CA ILE A 13 -6.20 -6.72 5.95
C ILE A 13 -6.07 -7.01 7.45
N ASN A 14 -5.88 -5.96 8.27
CA ASN A 14 -5.80 -6.10 9.71
C ASN A 14 -7.15 -6.52 10.33
N SER A 15 -8.25 -5.94 9.87
CA SER A 15 -9.61 -6.32 10.28
C SER A 15 -9.94 -7.76 9.86
N MET A 16 -9.50 -8.18 8.67
CA MET A 16 -9.62 -9.57 8.23
C MET A 16 -8.80 -10.53 9.10
N ILE A 17 -7.55 -10.19 9.43
CA ILE A 17 -6.72 -11.02 10.34
C ILE A 17 -7.42 -11.21 11.67
N LEU A 18 -7.94 -10.14 12.28
CA LEU A 18 -8.65 -10.20 13.55
C LEU A 18 -9.89 -11.09 13.49
N LYS A 19 -10.72 -10.93 12.44
CA LYS A 19 -11.92 -11.76 12.22
C LYS A 19 -11.57 -13.23 12.04
N LEU A 20 -10.63 -13.53 11.15
CA LEU A 20 -10.23 -14.92 10.86
C LEU A 20 -9.61 -15.64 12.06
N ARG A 21 -8.81 -14.93 12.86
CA ARG A 21 -8.28 -15.45 14.12
C ARG A 21 -9.39 -15.74 15.13
N LYS A 22 -10.36 -14.82 15.28
CA LYS A 22 -11.51 -14.99 16.17
C LYS A 22 -12.31 -16.26 15.82
N GLU A 23 -12.44 -16.54 14.52
CA GLU A 23 -13.12 -17.74 14.01
C GLU A 23 -12.24 -19.01 14.07
N GLY A 24 -11.02 -18.92 14.59
CA GLY A 24 -10.13 -20.06 14.80
C GLY A 24 -9.43 -20.56 13.54
N HIS A 25 -9.26 -19.72 12.53
CA HIS A 25 -8.48 -20.07 11.33
C HIS A 25 -6.99 -19.81 11.52
N ARG A 26 -6.16 -20.64 10.86
CA ARG A 26 -4.72 -20.38 10.75
C ARG A 26 -4.49 -19.38 9.63
N VAL A 27 -4.03 -18.17 9.99
CA VAL A 27 -3.81 -17.07 9.05
C VAL A 27 -2.33 -16.95 8.75
N CYS A 28 -1.97 -17.07 7.47
CA CYS A 28 -0.64 -16.81 6.94
C CYS A 28 -0.70 -15.52 6.11
N LEU A 29 0.39 -14.76 6.05
CA LEU A 29 0.46 -13.49 5.35
C LEU A 29 1.66 -13.45 4.43
N LEU A 30 1.44 -13.11 3.15
CA LEU A 30 2.47 -12.72 2.18
C LEU A 30 2.37 -11.21 1.96
N THR A 31 3.39 -10.46 2.39
CA THR A 31 3.31 -9.00 2.45
C THR A 31 3.54 -8.32 1.11
N GLY A 32 4.26 -8.95 0.18
CA GLY A 32 4.67 -8.34 -1.09
C GLY A 32 5.67 -7.20 -0.94
N ASP A 33 6.02 -6.82 0.29
CA ASP A 33 6.85 -5.68 0.60
C ASP A 33 8.20 -6.14 1.17
N LYS A 34 9.25 -5.47 0.74
CA LYS A 34 10.62 -5.63 1.23
C LYS A 34 10.90 -4.79 2.49
N TYR A 35 10.00 -3.86 2.85
CA TYR A 35 10.22 -2.90 3.93
C TYR A 35 9.60 -3.36 5.25
N ARG A 36 10.43 -3.53 6.27
CA ARG A 36 10.14 -4.03 7.61
C ARG A 36 9.26 -3.12 8.50
N HIS A 37 8.68 -2.05 7.97
CA HIS A 37 7.99 -1.02 8.78
C HIS A 37 6.46 -1.11 8.77
N ASN A 38 5.89 -2.05 8.03
CA ASN A 38 4.45 -2.22 7.96
C ASN A 38 3.93 -2.91 9.23
N LYS A 39 2.94 -2.27 9.87
CA LYS A 39 2.30 -2.81 11.06
C LYS A 39 1.15 -3.73 10.65
N TYR A 40 1.29 -5.00 10.91
CA TYR A 40 0.23 -5.99 10.77
C TYR A 40 -0.20 -6.51 12.14
N GLU A 41 -1.45 -6.94 12.20
CA GLU A 41 -1.90 -7.74 13.33
C GLU A 41 -1.15 -9.09 13.38
N ARG A 42 -1.09 -9.69 14.56
CA ARG A 42 -0.35 -10.94 14.75
C ARG A 42 -0.96 -12.07 13.92
N VAL A 43 -0.14 -12.72 13.11
CA VAL A 43 -0.50 -13.87 12.26
C VAL A 43 0.28 -15.13 12.66
N PHE A 44 -0.13 -16.27 12.16
CA PHE A 44 0.54 -17.54 12.43
C PHE A 44 1.91 -17.61 11.75
N GLU A 45 1.97 -17.27 10.46
CA GLU A 45 3.21 -17.17 9.68
C GLU A 45 3.17 -15.91 8.83
N LYS A 46 4.31 -15.24 8.69
CA LYS A 46 4.47 -14.03 7.91
C LYS A 46 5.63 -14.18 6.95
N TYR A 47 5.36 -14.00 5.66
CA TYR A 47 6.32 -14.07 4.57
C TYR A 47 6.57 -12.67 4.02
N GLU A 48 7.77 -12.14 4.23
CA GLU A 48 8.18 -10.80 3.76
C GLU A 48 8.97 -10.95 2.45
N PHE A 49 8.27 -11.29 1.37
CA PHE A 49 8.82 -11.50 0.04
C PHE A 49 8.05 -10.69 -0.98
N SER A 50 8.76 -10.26 -2.04
CA SER A 50 8.14 -9.66 -3.22
C SER A 50 7.33 -10.72 -3.98
N TYR A 51 6.29 -10.30 -4.70
CA TYR A 51 5.44 -11.21 -5.50
C TYR A 51 6.14 -11.77 -6.76
N ASP A 52 7.32 -11.27 -7.11
CA ASP A 52 8.16 -11.75 -8.20
C ASP A 52 9.34 -12.62 -7.72
N CYS A 53 9.34 -13.02 -6.44
CA CYS A 53 10.42 -13.84 -5.91
C CYS A 53 10.37 -15.28 -6.47
N GLU A 54 11.54 -15.87 -6.73
CA GLU A 54 11.68 -17.25 -7.21
C GLU A 54 11.08 -18.28 -6.24
N ASN A 55 11.06 -17.96 -4.94
CA ASN A 55 10.56 -18.83 -3.88
C ASN A 55 9.03 -18.77 -3.69
N LEU A 56 8.29 -18.04 -4.53
CA LEU A 56 6.84 -17.90 -4.40
C LEU A 56 6.12 -19.27 -4.43
N ASN A 57 6.58 -20.17 -5.29
CA ASN A 57 6.04 -21.53 -5.38
C ASN A 57 6.24 -22.31 -4.07
N ASP A 58 7.40 -22.18 -3.44
CA ASP A 58 7.73 -22.89 -2.20
C ASP A 58 6.93 -22.34 -1.02
N ILE A 59 6.68 -21.01 -1.00
CA ILE A 59 5.81 -20.38 -0.01
C ILE A 59 4.38 -20.90 -0.13
N LEU A 60 3.81 -20.92 -1.34
CA LEU A 60 2.46 -21.41 -1.57
C LEU A 60 2.31 -22.90 -1.23
N GLU A 61 3.33 -23.71 -1.49
CA GLU A 61 3.37 -25.12 -1.13
C GLU A 61 3.47 -25.32 0.39
N SER A 62 4.31 -24.56 1.08
CA SER A 62 4.49 -24.65 2.53
C SER A 62 3.25 -24.24 3.31
N VAL A 63 2.57 -23.18 2.87
CA VAL A 63 1.32 -22.70 3.48
C VAL A 63 0.18 -23.68 3.22
N ASN A 64 0.13 -24.28 2.04
CA ASN A 64 -0.95 -25.15 1.57
C ASN A 64 -2.34 -24.60 1.95
N ALA A 65 -2.58 -23.33 1.56
CA ALA A 65 -3.78 -22.61 1.94
C ALA A 65 -5.06 -23.27 1.40
N ASP A 66 -6.12 -23.30 2.21
CA ASP A 66 -7.45 -23.71 1.78
C ASP A 66 -8.14 -22.60 1.00
N VAL A 67 -7.87 -21.35 1.37
CA VAL A 67 -8.33 -20.14 0.68
C VAL A 67 -7.18 -19.15 0.61
N THR A 68 -6.96 -18.57 -0.56
CA THR A 68 -6.01 -17.47 -0.78
C THR A 68 -6.80 -16.20 -1.10
N ILE A 69 -6.50 -15.09 -0.43
CA ILE A 69 -7.18 -13.82 -0.64
C ILE A 69 -6.15 -12.80 -1.10
N LEU A 70 -6.34 -12.31 -2.32
CA LEU A 70 -5.53 -11.24 -2.91
C LEU A 70 -6.19 -9.92 -2.63
N MET A 71 -5.47 -9.00 -1.97
CA MET A 71 -5.98 -7.69 -1.60
C MET A 71 -6.27 -6.78 -2.81
N GLY A 72 -5.67 -7.06 -3.96
CA GLY A 72 -5.97 -6.42 -5.25
C GLY A 72 -6.01 -4.90 -5.19
N ALA A 73 -7.20 -4.32 -5.30
CA ALA A 73 -7.42 -2.88 -5.24
C ALA A 73 -6.97 -2.22 -3.93
N PHE A 74 -6.89 -2.99 -2.84
CA PHE A 74 -6.56 -2.52 -1.49
C PHE A 74 -5.12 -2.83 -1.08
N ASP A 75 -4.29 -3.32 -2.02
CA ASP A 75 -2.87 -3.57 -1.77
C ASP A 75 -2.07 -2.27 -1.76
N THR A 76 -1.53 -1.92 -0.61
CA THR A 76 -0.76 -0.69 -0.40
C THR A 76 0.67 -0.72 -0.95
N ASN A 77 1.10 -1.84 -1.53
CA ASN A 77 2.40 -1.93 -2.20
C ASN A 77 2.44 -1.12 -3.49
N TYR A 78 1.27 -0.74 -4.04
CA TYR A 78 1.14 0.04 -5.26
C TYR A 78 0.78 1.49 -4.94
N ARG A 79 1.55 2.43 -5.55
CA ARG A 79 1.31 3.88 -5.44
C ARG A 79 0.74 4.37 -6.76
N TRP A 80 -0.57 4.50 -6.81
CA TRP A 80 -1.31 4.90 -8.02
C TRP A 80 -1.19 6.40 -8.34
N ASN A 81 0.03 6.95 -8.30
CA ASN A 81 0.28 8.39 -8.47
C ASN A 81 0.36 8.85 -9.94
N GLY A 82 -0.30 8.15 -10.87
CA GLY A 82 -0.32 8.48 -12.29
C GLY A 82 0.86 7.92 -13.09
N GLU A 83 1.60 6.97 -12.56
CA GLU A 83 2.69 6.30 -13.26
C GLU A 83 2.18 5.02 -13.94
N GLU A 84 2.22 4.95 -15.28
CA GLU A 84 1.86 3.75 -16.06
C GLU A 84 2.66 2.50 -15.64
N ARG A 85 3.84 2.69 -15.07
CA ARG A 85 4.67 1.63 -14.53
C ARG A 85 3.98 0.84 -13.42
N GLU A 86 3.15 1.49 -12.61
CA GLU A 86 2.38 0.83 -11.54
C GLU A 86 1.39 -0.21 -12.09
N ILE A 87 0.78 0.05 -13.27
CA ILE A 87 -0.06 -0.93 -13.95
C ILE A 87 0.74 -2.18 -14.29
N VAL A 88 1.91 -1.99 -14.93
CA VAL A 88 2.76 -3.10 -15.36
C VAL A 88 3.19 -3.95 -14.17
N LEU A 89 3.60 -3.32 -13.07
CA LEU A 89 4.00 -4.02 -11.85
C LEU A 89 2.82 -4.78 -11.24
N PHE A 90 1.67 -4.16 -11.11
CA PHE A 90 0.47 -4.78 -10.54
C PHE A 90 0.04 -6.01 -11.35
N ILE A 91 -0.06 -5.87 -12.66
CA ILE A 91 -0.46 -6.96 -13.56
C ILE A 91 0.59 -8.08 -13.57
N SER A 92 1.88 -7.73 -13.62
CA SER A 92 2.97 -8.72 -13.56
C SER A 92 2.94 -9.54 -12.26
N HIS A 93 2.78 -8.88 -11.12
CA HIS A 93 2.70 -9.54 -9.83
C HIS A 93 1.45 -10.41 -9.71
N LEU A 94 0.30 -9.93 -10.18
CA LEU A 94 -0.93 -10.73 -10.21
C LEU A 94 -0.74 -12.00 -11.05
N VAL A 95 -0.18 -11.88 -12.25
CA VAL A 95 0.08 -13.03 -13.13
C VAL A 95 1.04 -14.02 -12.46
N ASN A 96 2.12 -13.56 -11.84
CA ASN A 96 3.06 -14.42 -11.13
C ASN A 96 2.38 -15.23 -10.02
N ILE A 97 1.54 -14.58 -9.22
CA ILE A 97 0.78 -15.25 -8.15
C ILE A 97 -0.19 -16.27 -8.75
N LEU A 98 -0.94 -15.90 -9.80
CA LEU A 98 -1.90 -16.80 -10.45
C LEU A 98 -1.22 -17.99 -11.11
N VAL A 99 -0.07 -17.80 -11.76
CA VAL A 99 0.71 -18.89 -12.34
C VAL A 99 1.20 -19.83 -11.26
N ALA A 100 1.84 -19.32 -10.21
CA ALA A 100 2.31 -20.12 -9.09
C ALA A 100 1.18 -20.89 -8.42
N TYR A 101 0.04 -20.22 -8.18
CA TYR A 101 -1.16 -20.82 -7.63
C TYR A 101 -1.74 -21.93 -8.51
N SER A 102 -1.77 -21.75 -9.84
CA SER A 102 -2.33 -22.73 -10.78
C SER A 102 -1.56 -24.05 -10.84
N VAL A 103 -0.27 -24.03 -10.53
CA VAL A 103 0.60 -25.21 -10.55
C VAL A 103 0.49 -26.02 -9.27
N LYS A 104 0.49 -25.35 -8.12
CA LYS A 104 0.70 -26.00 -6.81
C LYS A 104 -0.59 -26.13 -5.98
N ASN A 105 -1.48 -25.15 -6.06
CA ASN A 105 -2.68 -25.10 -5.21
C ASN A 105 -3.92 -24.74 -6.04
N LYS A 106 -4.84 -25.70 -6.20
CA LYS A 106 -6.10 -25.52 -6.95
C LYS A 106 -7.31 -25.28 -6.05
N LYS A 107 -7.12 -24.80 -4.83
CA LYS A 107 -8.19 -24.49 -3.90
C LYS A 107 -8.80 -23.12 -4.24
N ARG A 108 -9.52 -22.50 -3.33
CA ARG A 108 -10.21 -21.22 -3.59
C ARG A 108 -9.26 -20.02 -3.58
N LEU A 109 -9.42 -19.15 -4.56
CA LEU A 109 -8.76 -17.84 -4.62
C LEU A 109 -9.83 -16.75 -4.68
N ILE A 110 -9.71 -15.74 -3.84
CA ILE A 110 -10.59 -14.57 -3.80
C ILE A 110 -9.75 -13.35 -4.20
N PHE A 111 -10.18 -12.64 -5.23
CA PHE A 111 -9.57 -11.39 -5.68
C PHE A 111 -10.46 -10.22 -5.27
N LEU A 112 -9.90 -9.25 -4.53
CA LEU A 112 -10.62 -8.05 -4.11
C LEU A 112 -10.40 -6.92 -5.13
N SER A 113 -11.47 -6.55 -5.81
CA SER A 113 -11.56 -5.42 -6.72
C SER A 113 -12.34 -4.27 -6.08
N SER A 114 -12.52 -3.17 -6.78
CA SER A 114 -13.19 -1.96 -6.30
C SER A 114 -14.20 -1.46 -7.33
N ASP A 115 -15.15 -0.66 -6.88
CA ASP A 115 -16.11 0.10 -7.68
C ASP A 115 -15.45 1.14 -8.62
N GLU A 116 -14.18 1.47 -8.42
CA GLU A 116 -13.41 2.40 -9.27
C GLU A 116 -13.30 1.98 -10.74
N ILE A 117 -13.61 0.71 -11.06
CA ILE A 117 -13.72 0.23 -12.45
C ILE A 117 -14.90 0.86 -13.21
N TYR A 118 -15.76 1.59 -12.50
CA TYR A 118 -16.90 2.31 -13.06
C TYR A 118 -16.73 3.81 -12.90
N ASN A 119 -17.16 4.54 -13.91
CA ASN A 119 -17.27 6.00 -13.88
C ASN A 119 -18.45 6.43 -14.77
N GLY A 120 -19.17 7.44 -14.33
CA GLY A 120 -20.30 7.96 -15.09
C GLY A 120 -21.52 8.26 -14.22
N ASN A 121 -22.66 8.47 -14.89
CA ASN A 121 -23.93 8.75 -14.24
C ASN A 121 -24.93 7.66 -14.62
N TYR A 122 -25.13 6.71 -13.73
CA TYR A 122 -26.05 5.60 -13.91
C TYR A 122 -27.41 5.90 -13.30
N THR A 123 -28.49 5.61 -14.02
CA THR A 123 -29.87 5.78 -13.52
C THR A 123 -30.27 4.69 -12.55
N GLU A 124 -29.74 3.48 -12.73
CA GLU A 124 -29.97 2.30 -11.89
C GLU A 124 -28.68 1.87 -11.19
N ASP A 125 -28.79 0.97 -10.22
CA ASP A 125 -27.63 0.39 -9.55
C ASP A 125 -26.88 -0.54 -10.51
N ILE A 126 -25.57 -0.45 -10.50
CA ILE A 126 -24.66 -1.12 -11.43
C ILE A 126 -24.62 -2.61 -11.09
N LYS A 127 -25.02 -3.44 -12.04
CA LYS A 127 -24.95 -4.90 -11.93
C LYS A 127 -23.58 -5.42 -12.33
N GLU A 128 -23.31 -6.67 -11.98
CA GLU A 128 -22.03 -7.31 -12.24
C GLU A 128 -21.68 -7.46 -13.74
N GLU A 129 -22.70 -7.49 -14.61
CA GLU A 129 -22.54 -7.61 -16.06
C GLU A 129 -22.32 -6.28 -16.78
N GLU A 130 -22.37 -5.16 -16.06
CA GLU A 130 -22.18 -3.84 -16.65
C GLU A 130 -20.73 -3.70 -17.18
N PRO A 131 -20.54 -3.16 -18.41
CA PRO A 131 -19.21 -2.96 -18.97
C PRO A 131 -18.39 -1.95 -18.18
N PHE A 132 -17.07 -2.16 -18.14
CA PHE A 132 -16.14 -1.25 -17.49
C PHE A 132 -16.20 0.14 -18.12
N SER A 133 -16.21 1.17 -17.30
CA SER A 133 -16.27 2.57 -17.70
C SER A 133 -15.36 3.48 -16.87
N GLY A 134 -14.55 2.89 -15.99
CA GLY A 134 -13.63 3.61 -15.14
C GLY A 134 -12.62 4.43 -15.95
N VAL A 135 -12.17 5.53 -15.37
CA VAL A 135 -11.20 6.43 -15.99
C VAL A 135 -9.99 6.55 -15.08
N GLY A 136 -8.81 6.35 -15.65
CA GLY A 136 -7.54 6.48 -14.95
C GLY A 136 -6.80 5.16 -14.78
N ILE A 137 -5.54 5.28 -14.45
CA ILE A 137 -4.56 4.20 -14.40
C ILE A 137 -5.02 3.06 -13.48
N ARG A 138 -5.57 3.39 -12.33
CA ARG A 138 -6.03 2.38 -11.35
C ARG A 138 -7.26 1.62 -11.85
N ALA A 139 -8.22 2.31 -12.46
CA ALA A 139 -9.40 1.67 -13.05
C ALA A 139 -9.02 0.72 -14.19
N ASP A 140 -8.11 1.16 -15.07
CA ASP A 140 -7.59 0.35 -16.17
C ASP A 140 -6.86 -0.90 -15.65
N ALA A 141 -6.02 -0.76 -14.63
CA ALA A 141 -5.30 -1.87 -14.03
C ALA A 141 -6.25 -2.89 -13.38
N LEU A 142 -7.27 -2.42 -12.66
CA LEU A 142 -8.24 -3.30 -12.01
C LEU A 142 -9.12 -4.04 -13.01
N SER A 143 -9.57 -3.37 -14.09
CA SER A 143 -10.36 -4.01 -15.15
C SER A 143 -9.56 -5.11 -15.85
N GLN A 144 -8.29 -4.85 -16.19
CA GLN A 144 -7.39 -5.86 -16.75
C GLN A 144 -7.15 -7.03 -15.78
N ALA A 145 -7.00 -6.73 -14.49
CA ALA A 145 -6.80 -7.74 -13.46
C ALA A 145 -8.02 -8.68 -13.32
N GLU A 146 -9.23 -8.15 -13.37
CA GLU A 146 -10.46 -8.96 -13.36
C GLU A 146 -10.55 -9.88 -14.59
N GLU A 147 -10.25 -9.34 -15.78
CA GLU A 147 -10.21 -10.14 -17.02
C GLU A 147 -9.15 -11.25 -16.95
N ILE A 148 -7.98 -10.98 -16.40
CA ILE A 148 -6.93 -11.99 -16.19
C ILE A 148 -7.41 -13.07 -15.23
N CYS A 149 -8.00 -12.69 -14.09
CA CYS A 149 -8.56 -13.64 -13.13
C CYS A 149 -9.63 -14.54 -13.78
N ASP A 150 -10.53 -13.99 -14.57
CA ASP A 150 -11.57 -14.73 -15.26
C ASP A 150 -10.99 -15.67 -16.34
N ASN A 151 -9.98 -15.22 -17.09
CA ASN A 151 -9.25 -16.04 -18.05
C ASN A 151 -8.54 -17.23 -17.38
N PHE A 152 -7.90 -17.02 -16.23
CA PHE A 152 -7.28 -18.12 -15.47
C PHE A 152 -8.33 -19.08 -14.91
N ARG A 153 -9.47 -18.57 -14.43
CA ARG A 153 -10.60 -19.38 -13.98
C ARG A 153 -11.09 -20.32 -15.08
N ILE A 154 -11.35 -19.78 -16.27
CA ILE A 154 -11.89 -20.55 -17.40
C ILE A 154 -10.84 -21.52 -17.96
N ASN A 155 -9.65 -21.04 -18.32
CA ASN A 155 -8.65 -21.82 -19.05
C ASN A 155 -7.94 -22.86 -18.18
N ARG A 156 -7.81 -22.60 -16.87
CA ARG A 156 -7.13 -23.50 -15.92
C ARG A 156 -8.09 -24.24 -14.99
N ASN A 157 -9.39 -23.99 -15.12
CA ASN A 157 -10.45 -24.55 -14.26
C ASN A 157 -10.14 -24.35 -12.77
N LEU A 158 -9.85 -23.10 -12.40
CA LEU A 158 -9.54 -22.68 -11.03
C LEU A 158 -10.80 -22.13 -10.34
N ASP A 159 -10.92 -22.33 -9.03
CA ASP A 159 -11.96 -21.70 -8.20
C ASP A 159 -11.52 -20.27 -7.84
N ILE A 160 -11.73 -19.31 -8.75
CA ILE A 160 -11.43 -17.90 -8.55
C ILE A 160 -12.74 -17.12 -8.45
N ILE A 161 -12.86 -16.33 -7.39
CA ILE A 161 -13.99 -15.44 -7.14
C ILE A 161 -13.47 -14.00 -7.09
N THR A 162 -14.06 -13.14 -7.90
CA THR A 162 -13.80 -11.69 -7.89
C THR A 162 -14.88 -10.99 -7.07
N LEU A 163 -14.47 -10.19 -6.09
CA LEU A 163 -15.36 -9.39 -5.25
C LEU A 163 -15.08 -7.92 -5.47
N ARG A 164 -16.04 -7.18 -6.02
CA ARG A 164 -15.99 -5.73 -6.17
C ARG A 164 -16.57 -5.11 -4.91
N LEU A 165 -15.73 -4.44 -4.16
CA LEU A 165 -16.16 -3.74 -2.95
C LEU A 165 -16.52 -2.30 -3.31
N ASP A 166 -17.58 -1.83 -2.72
CA ASP A 166 -18.01 -0.44 -2.76
C ASP A 166 -17.07 0.46 -1.94
N HIS A 167 -17.29 1.77 -1.94
CA HIS A 167 -16.46 2.72 -1.20
C HIS A 167 -16.34 2.32 0.27
N LEU A 168 -15.16 1.81 0.65
CA LEU A 168 -14.89 1.41 2.03
C LEU A 168 -14.68 2.62 2.93
N TYR A 169 -15.25 2.57 4.13
CA TYR A 169 -14.95 3.52 5.19
C TYR A 169 -14.72 2.83 6.53
N ASN A 170 -13.87 3.42 7.34
CA ASN A 170 -13.48 2.92 8.66
C ASN A 170 -13.13 4.09 9.58
N ILE A 171 -12.90 3.79 10.85
CA ILE A 171 -12.39 4.75 11.83
C ILE A 171 -10.86 4.73 11.77
N PRO A 172 -10.19 5.81 11.26
CA PRO A 172 -8.75 5.85 11.16
C PRO A 172 -8.11 5.90 12.55
N LYS A 173 -7.01 5.16 12.75
CA LYS A 173 -6.25 5.17 14.01
C LYS A 173 -5.13 6.21 14.02
N GLU A 174 -4.50 6.45 12.88
CA GLU A 174 -3.42 7.41 12.68
C GLU A 174 -3.72 8.27 11.44
N ARG A 175 -3.04 9.42 11.31
CA ARG A 175 -3.22 10.32 10.15
C ARG A 175 -2.95 9.63 8.80
N LYS A 176 -2.00 8.71 8.75
CA LYS A 176 -1.69 7.95 7.52
C LYS A 176 -2.79 6.96 7.11
N ASP A 177 -3.70 6.62 8.03
CA ASP A 177 -4.83 5.74 7.79
C ASP A 177 -6.05 6.50 7.24
N VAL A 178 -5.96 7.84 7.09
CA VAL A 178 -6.99 8.68 6.47
C VAL A 178 -6.90 8.50 4.96
N ASN A 179 -7.58 7.48 4.46
CA ASN A 179 -7.60 7.08 3.04
C ASN A 179 -9.03 6.87 2.51
N ASN A 180 -10.04 7.20 3.28
CA ASN A 180 -11.44 7.12 2.87
C ASN A 180 -12.11 8.50 2.90
N ILE A 181 -13.12 8.69 2.06
CA ILE A 181 -13.81 9.97 1.87
C ILE A 181 -14.39 10.55 3.17
N CYS A 182 -14.92 9.69 4.06
CA CYS A 182 -15.50 10.12 5.33
C CYS A 182 -14.44 10.71 6.26
N ALA A 183 -13.30 10.00 6.40
CA ALA A 183 -12.20 10.44 7.26
C ALA A 183 -11.48 11.66 6.69
N ASP A 184 -11.35 11.77 5.36
CA ASP A 184 -10.77 12.93 4.70
C ASP A 184 -11.64 14.19 4.90
N MET A 185 -12.95 14.08 4.73
CA MET A 185 -13.90 15.17 5.02
C MET A 185 -13.82 15.60 6.48
N CYS A 186 -13.72 14.66 7.43
CA CYS A 186 -13.53 14.97 8.84
C CYS A 186 -12.23 15.72 9.10
N LEU A 187 -11.13 15.26 8.52
CA LEU A 187 -9.82 15.90 8.66
C LEU A 187 -9.82 17.31 8.06
N ASN A 188 -10.39 17.51 6.87
CA ASN A 188 -10.52 18.81 6.24
C ASN A 188 -11.37 19.76 7.08
N CYS A 189 -12.45 19.27 7.69
CA CYS A 189 -13.25 20.05 8.64
C CYS A 189 -12.44 20.47 9.88
N MET A 190 -11.61 19.59 10.41
CA MET A 190 -10.75 19.87 11.57
C MET A 190 -9.61 20.86 11.23
N CYS A 191 -9.00 20.74 10.02
CA CYS A 191 -7.87 21.56 9.60
C CYS A 191 -8.30 22.95 9.11
N ASP A 192 -9.29 22.99 8.22
CA ASP A 192 -9.64 24.16 7.41
C ASP A 192 -10.96 24.82 7.84
N GLY A 193 -11.74 24.17 8.69
CA GLY A 193 -13.06 24.63 9.11
C GLY A 193 -14.11 24.60 8.00
N HIS A 194 -13.85 23.95 6.86
CA HIS A 194 -14.78 23.77 5.77
C HIS A 194 -14.68 22.37 5.15
N ILE A 195 -15.80 21.90 4.58
CA ILE A 195 -15.88 20.61 3.90
C ILE A 195 -16.16 20.87 2.42
N LYS A 196 -15.33 20.32 1.54
CA LYS A 196 -15.57 20.31 0.11
C LYS A 196 -16.42 19.11 -0.26
N ALA A 197 -17.50 19.30 -1.01
CA ALA A 197 -18.38 18.23 -1.45
C ALA A 197 -18.84 18.45 -2.89
N LYS A 198 -18.87 17.39 -3.70
CA LYS A 198 -19.38 17.41 -5.07
C LYS A 198 -20.91 17.33 -5.03
N THR A 199 -21.59 18.21 -5.80
CA THR A 199 -23.06 18.27 -5.81
C THR A 199 -23.68 17.06 -6.48
N ASP A 200 -23.06 16.56 -7.54
CA ASP A 200 -23.64 15.56 -8.44
C ASP A 200 -23.12 14.14 -8.20
N HIS A 201 -22.24 13.97 -7.22
CA HIS A 201 -21.65 12.68 -6.90
C HIS A 201 -22.48 11.92 -5.85
N THR A 202 -22.98 10.75 -6.25
CA THR A 202 -23.77 9.84 -5.40
C THR A 202 -23.20 8.44 -5.48
N PHE A 203 -22.92 7.84 -4.34
CA PHE A 203 -22.28 6.51 -4.21
C PHE A 203 -22.84 5.79 -2.99
N SER A 204 -22.52 4.53 -2.82
CA SER A 204 -22.78 3.80 -1.57
C SER A 204 -21.51 3.63 -0.75
N LEU A 205 -21.69 3.53 0.56
CA LEU A 205 -20.60 3.41 1.54
C LEU A 205 -20.69 2.07 2.25
N LEU A 206 -19.65 1.27 2.17
CA LEU A 206 -19.55 -0.01 2.85
C LEU A 206 -18.63 0.10 4.07
N TYR A 207 -19.15 -0.23 5.26
CA TYR A 207 -18.34 -0.24 6.47
C TYR A 207 -17.35 -1.40 6.42
N GLU A 208 -16.09 -1.16 6.78
CA GLU A 208 -15.01 -2.14 6.67
C GLU A 208 -15.31 -3.46 7.39
N ASN A 209 -15.94 -3.41 8.58
CA ASN A 209 -16.30 -4.63 9.30
C ASN A 209 -17.41 -5.42 8.58
N ASP A 210 -18.34 -4.76 7.90
CA ASP A 210 -19.36 -5.44 7.10
C ASP A 210 -18.74 -6.07 5.84
N ALA A 211 -17.79 -5.37 5.21
CA ALA A 211 -17.01 -5.93 4.11
C ALA A 211 -16.26 -7.20 4.51
N VAL A 212 -15.61 -7.19 5.68
CA VAL A 212 -14.93 -8.38 6.23
C VAL A 212 -15.92 -9.52 6.47
N GLU A 213 -17.12 -9.24 6.98
CA GLU A 213 -18.15 -10.26 7.19
C GLU A 213 -18.64 -10.83 5.86
N TYR A 214 -18.82 -10.00 4.84
CA TYR A 214 -19.22 -10.44 3.50
C TYR A 214 -18.13 -11.34 2.86
N ILE A 215 -16.86 -10.94 2.93
CA ILE A 215 -15.75 -11.76 2.44
C ILE A 215 -15.70 -13.08 3.19
N TYR A 216 -15.96 -13.08 4.50
CA TYR A 216 -15.95 -14.28 5.32
C TYR A 216 -17.00 -15.31 4.90
N GLN A 217 -18.16 -14.89 4.34
CA GLN A 217 -19.16 -15.82 3.81
C GLN A 217 -18.58 -16.68 2.66
N PHE A 218 -17.76 -16.09 1.78
CA PHE A 218 -17.10 -16.83 0.71
C PHE A 218 -16.01 -17.79 1.20
N ILE A 219 -15.45 -17.55 2.38
CA ILE A 219 -14.50 -18.47 3.01
C ILE A 219 -15.22 -19.67 3.62
N LYS A 220 -16.37 -19.42 4.24
CA LYS A 220 -17.16 -20.44 4.94
C LYS A 220 -17.93 -21.36 3.99
N THR A 221 -18.42 -20.83 2.89
CA THR A 221 -19.32 -21.54 1.94
C THR A 221 -18.50 -22.31 0.91
N SER A 222 -18.76 -23.61 0.76
CA SER A 222 -18.06 -24.46 -0.21
C SER A 222 -18.48 -24.20 -1.65
N ASN A 223 -19.76 -23.90 -1.88
CA ASN A 223 -20.34 -23.71 -3.20
C ASN A 223 -20.82 -22.26 -3.37
N HIS A 224 -20.51 -21.67 -4.53
CA HIS A 224 -20.99 -20.37 -4.95
C HIS A 224 -21.57 -20.47 -6.37
N LYS A 225 -22.55 -19.66 -6.69
CA LYS A 225 -23.26 -19.70 -7.97
C LYS A 225 -22.53 -18.97 -9.09
N TYR A 226 -21.84 -17.89 -8.75
CA TYR A 226 -21.21 -16.96 -9.69
C TYR A 226 -19.72 -16.78 -9.33
N SER A 227 -18.93 -16.34 -10.29
CA SER A 227 -17.52 -16.01 -10.09
C SER A 227 -17.26 -14.54 -9.76
N LEU A 228 -18.29 -13.69 -9.89
CA LEU A 228 -18.22 -12.25 -9.73
C LEU A 228 -19.39 -11.75 -8.88
N TYR A 229 -19.09 -10.97 -7.85
CA TYR A 229 -20.08 -10.37 -6.96
C TYR A 229 -19.74 -8.91 -6.65
N ASN A 230 -20.75 -8.06 -6.65
CA ASN A 230 -20.69 -6.73 -6.08
C ASN A 230 -21.05 -6.79 -4.59
N LEU A 231 -20.21 -6.22 -3.75
CA LEU A 231 -20.43 -6.12 -2.31
C LEU A 231 -20.73 -4.67 -1.93
N SER A 232 -22.00 -4.37 -1.73
CA SER A 232 -22.51 -3.04 -1.37
C SER A 232 -23.36 -3.13 -0.11
N SER A 233 -23.43 -2.03 0.64
CA SER A 233 -24.31 -1.92 1.81
C SER A 233 -25.72 -1.49 1.47
N ASN A 234 -25.95 -1.03 0.25
CA ASN A 234 -27.16 -0.32 -0.20
C ASN A 234 -27.40 1.04 0.50
N ASP A 235 -26.47 1.54 1.32
CA ASP A 235 -26.51 2.86 1.94
C ASP A 235 -26.08 3.95 0.94
N VAL A 236 -26.99 4.33 0.07
CA VAL A 236 -26.75 5.36 -0.96
C VAL A 236 -26.74 6.75 -0.35
N VAL A 237 -25.66 7.48 -0.57
CA VAL A 237 -25.45 8.84 -0.05
C VAL A 237 -24.85 9.75 -1.11
N SER A 238 -25.28 11.03 -1.14
CA SER A 238 -24.57 12.07 -1.89
C SER A 238 -23.48 12.69 -1.04
N GLU A 239 -22.37 13.15 -1.66
CA GLU A 239 -21.28 13.80 -0.93
C GLU A 239 -21.77 14.98 -0.07
N VAL A 240 -22.72 15.76 -0.56
CA VAL A 240 -23.29 16.89 0.17
C VAL A 240 -24.04 16.40 1.42
N LYS A 241 -24.80 15.31 1.31
CA LYS A 241 -25.50 14.72 2.46
C LYS A 241 -24.49 14.15 3.48
N LEU A 242 -23.43 13.51 3.01
CA LEU A 242 -22.34 13.00 3.85
C LEU A 242 -21.64 14.15 4.59
N ALA A 243 -21.31 15.24 3.88
CA ALA A 243 -20.72 16.44 4.46
C ALA A 243 -21.62 17.05 5.55
N ALA A 244 -22.95 17.11 5.31
CA ALA A 244 -23.90 17.59 6.30
C ALA A 244 -24.00 16.68 7.54
N MET A 245 -23.91 15.36 7.37
CA MET A 245 -23.86 14.40 8.49
C MET A 245 -22.59 14.58 9.33
N ILE A 246 -21.44 14.76 8.69
CA ILE A 246 -20.17 15.02 9.36
C ILE A 246 -20.19 16.37 10.08
N GLN A 247 -20.68 17.41 9.44
CA GLN A 247 -20.86 18.74 10.05
C GLN A 247 -21.72 18.67 11.31
N LYS A 248 -22.86 17.99 11.23
CA LYS A 248 -23.76 17.77 12.38
C LYS A 248 -23.06 17.01 13.51
N ALA A 249 -22.28 15.99 13.19
CA ALA A 249 -21.53 15.21 14.18
C ALA A 249 -20.34 16.00 14.78
N MET A 250 -19.76 16.90 14.01
CA MET A 250 -18.67 17.79 14.46
C MET A 250 -19.15 18.87 15.42
N GLU A 251 -20.44 19.22 15.41
CA GLU A 251 -21.02 20.34 16.20
C GLU A 251 -20.31 21.68 15.94
N ILE A 252 -19.83 21.90 14.74
CA ILE A 252 -19.13 23.11 14.30
C ILE A 252 -19.94 23.76 13.19
N GLU A 253 -20.09 25.09 13.24
CA GLU A 253 -20.59 25.86 12.09
C GLU A 253 -19.50 25.91 11.00
N SER A 254 -19.32 24.82 10.26
CA SER A 254 -18.42 24.77 9.13
C SER A 254 -19.17 25.09 7.83
N ASN A 255 -18.49 25.73 6.88
CA ASN A 255 -19.09 25.98 5.57
C ASN A 255 -18.88 24.75 4.66
N ILE A 256 -19.98 24.22 4.11
CA ILE A 256 -19.92 23.22 3.06
C ILE A 256 -19.72 23.95 1.73
N VAL A 257 -18.56 23.75 1.12
CA VAL A 257 -18.23 24.30 -0.20
C VAL A 257 -18.64 23.26 -1.25
N ALA A 258 -19.84 23.44 -1.79
CA ALA A 258 -20.34 22.58 -2.85
C ALA A 258 -19.80 23.02 -4.20
N PHE A 259 -19.32 22.08 -5.02
CA PHE A 259 -18.87 22.32 -6.38
C PHE A 259 -19.39 21.21 -7.32
N SER A 260 -19.61 21.55 -8.59
CA SER A 260 -20.01 20.58 -9.60
C SER A 260 -18.78 19.95 -10.25
N ASP A 261 -18.80 18.63 -10.42
CA ASP A 261 -17.79 17.85 -11.12
C ASP A 261 -18.52 16.86 -12.06
N SER A 262 -17.80 16.30 -13.02
CA SER A 262 -18.35 15.36 -14.02
C SER A 262 -18.80 14.01 -13.47
N ASN A 263 -18.58 13.73 -12.19
CA ASN A 263 -18.97 12.48 -11.55
C ASN A 263 -20.46 12.49 -11.23
N GLY A 264 -21.18 11.48 -11.71
CA GLY A 264 -22.61 11.30 -11.46
C GLY A 264 -22.90 10.26 -10.37
N ARG A 265 -24.02 9.57 -10.53
CA ARG A 265 -24.42 8.46 -9.66
C ARG A 265 -23.70 7.18 -10.06
N CYS A 266 -22.89 6.63 -9.15
CA CYS A 266 -22.18 5.36 -9.31
C CYS A 266 -22.43 4.51 -8.04
N VAL A 267 -23.35 3.56 -8.10
CA VAL A 267 -23.76 2.72 -6.97
C VAL A 267 -23.77 1.27 -7.40
N LEU A 268 -23.04 0.42 -6.71
CA LEU A 268 -23.02 -1.02 -6.98
C LEU A 268 -24.28 -1.70 -6.46
N SER A 269 -24.81 -2.66 -7.24
CA SER A 269 -25.95 -3.49 -6.80
C SER A 269 -25.45 -4.71 -6.02
N GLY A 270 -25.71 -4.77 -4.71
CA GLY A 270 -25.43 -5.92 -3.85
C GLY A 270 -26.43 -7.08 -3.96
N ASN A 271 -27.45 -6.96 -4.83
CA ASN A 271 -28.59 -7.88 -4.88
C ASN A 271 -28.21 -9.35 -5.15
N ARG A 272 -27.14 -9.61 -5.91
CA ARG A 272 -26.67 -10.98 -6.21
C ARG A 272 -26.16 -11.65 -4.93
N PHE A 273 -25.30 -10.96 -4.19
CA PHE A 273 -24.76 -11.43 -2.93
C PHE A 273 -25.88 -11.64 -1.88
N GLU A 274 -26.75 -10.66 -1.70
CA GLU A 274 -27.84 -10.75 -0.72
C GLU A 274 -28.81 -11.92 -0.99
N ARG A 275 -29.16 -12.16 -2.26
CA ARG A 275 -30.05 -13.28 -2.64
C ARG A 275 -29.43 -14.64 -2.40
N GLU A 276 -28.11 -14.77 -2.53
CA GLU A 276 -27.42 -16.04 -2.39
C GLU A 276 -27.07 -16.35 -0.93
N PHE A 277 -26.59 -15.36 -0.20
CA PHE A 277 -26.09 -15.55 1.17
C PHE A 277 -27.07 -15.09 2.25
N GLY A 278 -28.05 -14.28 1.94
CA GLY A 278 -29.03 -13.75 2.90
C GLY A 278 -28.43 -12.83 3.96
N VAL A 279 -27.29 -12.22 3.67
CA VAL A 279 -26.55 -11.36 4.61
C VAL A 279 -26.70 -9.90 4.19
N HIS A 280 -27.06 -9.05 5.15
CA HIS A 280 -27.18 -7.60 4.97
C HIS A 280 -26.16 -6.87 5.83
N ALA A 281 -25.83 -5.62 5.47
CA ALA A 281 -24.99 -4.77 6.30
C ALA A 281 -25.60 -4.53 7.68
N PHE A 282 -24.79 -4.66 8.72
CA PHE A 282 -25.21 -4.42 10.11
C PHE A 282 -24.93 -2.99 10.55
N GLY A 283 -24.05 -2.29 9.84
CA GLY A 283 -23.61 -0.94 10.17
C GLY A 283 -24.71 0.10 9.97
N ASN A 284 -24.83 1.05 10.91
CA ASN A 284 -25.62 2.26 10.72
C ASN A 284 -24.68 3.41 10.39
N LEU A 285 -24.79 3.95 9.17
CA LEU A 285 -23.90 4.99 8.66
C LEU A 285 -23.83 6.22 9.60
N GLU A 286 -24.98 6.73 10.10
CA GLU A 286 -24.99 7.87 11.02
C GLU A 286 -24.24 7.60 12.32
N LYS A 287 -24.42 6.40 12.88
CA LYS A 287 -23.73 5.99 14.11
C LYS A 287 -22.23 5.88 13.88
N ASN A 288 -21.82 5.19 12.82
CA ASN A 288 -20.41 4.98 12.49
C ASN A 288 -19.68 6.31 12.21
N ILE A 289 -20.36 7.27 11.55
CA ILE A 289 -19.82 8.63 11.34
C ILE A 289 -19.65 9.36 12.68
N LYS A 290 -20.65 9.28 13.58
CA LYS A 290 -20.54 9.89 14.91
C LYS A 290 -19.39 9.30 15.72
N ASP A 291 -19.23 7.97 15.69
CA ASP A 291 -18.15 7.27 16.38
C ASP A 291 -16.78 7.66 15.81
N MET A 292 -16.67 7.77 14.47
CA MET A 292 -15.47 8.23 13.78
C MET A 292 -15.10 9.66 14.16
N VAL A 293 -16.05 10.58 14.09
CA VAL A 293 -15.85 12.00 14.45
C VAL A 293 -15.45 12.13 15.92
N SER A 294 -16.14 11.42 16.81
CA SER A 294 -15.82 11.41 18.24
C SER A 294 -14.41 10.89 18.51
N TYR A 295 -14.00 9.82 17.83
CA TYR A 295 -12.65 9.28 17.93
C TYR A 295 -11.59 10.28 17.44
N MET A 296 -11.79 10.87 16.24
CA MET A 296 -10.85 11.83 15.66
C MET A 296 -10.72 13.10 16.51
N LYS A 297 -11.83 13.64 17.05
CA LYS A 297 -11.81 14.75 18.01
C LYS A 297 -11.03 14.42 19.29
N LYS A 298 -11.27 13.23 19.86
CA LYS A 298 -10.59 12.80 21.09
C LYS A 298 -9.07 12.66 20.90
N HIS A 299 -8.63 12.33 19.69
CA HIS A 299 -7.22 12.13 19.34
C HIS A 299 -6.70 13.19 18.37
N GLU A 300 -7.19 14.42 18.49
CA GLU A 300 -6.88 15.53 17.59
C GLU A 300 -5.36 15.73 17.38
N SER A 301 -4.57 15.60 18.44
CA SER A 301 -3.10 15.72 18.37
C SER A 301 -2.40 14.68 17.47
N VAL A 302 -3.06 13.54 17.21
CA VAL A 302 -2.53 12.50 16.31
C VAL A 302 -2.80 12.85 14.84
N PHE A 303 -3.92 13.53 14.58
CA PHE A 303 -4.38 13.87 13.23
C PHE A 303 -3.86 15.24 12.78
N LEU A 304 -3.77 16.23 13.67
CA LEU A 304 -3.28 17.57 13.37
C LEU A 304 -1.78 17.67 13.66
N LYS A 305 -0.98 17.96 12.64
CA LYS A 305 0.42 18.33 12.80
C LYS A 305 0.53 19.84 12.91
N GLY A 306 1.46 20.35 13.72
CA GLY A 306 1.62 21.78 14.00
C GLY A 306 1.83 22.71 12.78
N ASP A 307 2.09 22.17 11.60
CA ASP A 307 2.22 22.91 10.34
C ASP A 307 0.89 23.14 9.59
N ASP A 308 -0.18 22.40 9.93
CA ASP A 308 -1.46 22.49 9.22
C ASP A 308 -2.32 23.71 9.65
N LEU A 309 -1.98 24.32 10.79
CA LEU A 309 -2.76 25.41 11.39
C LEU A 309 -2.57 26.78 10.73
N LYS A 310 -1.68 26.95 9.76
CA LYS A 310 -1.49 28.23 9.03
C LYS A 310 -0.97 28.01 7.60
N LEU A 311 -1.77 27.45 6.71
CA LEU A 311 -1.52 27.68 5.28
C LEU A 311 -2.01 29.10 4.95
N SER A 312 -1.08 30.08 4.99
CA SER A 312 -1.31 31.45 4.53
C SER A 312 -1.88 31.40 3.10
N TRP A 313 -2.96 32.17 2.81
CA TRP A 313 -3.54 32.34 1.49
C TRP A 313 -2.50 32.64 0.39
N TRP A 314 -1.34 33.16 0.74
CA TRP A 314 -0.17 33.37 -0.10
C TRP A 314 0.42 32.06 -0.63
N LYS A 315 0.44 30.96 0.14
CA LYS A 315 0.91 29.64 -0.34
C LYS A 315 -0.07 29.05 -1.36
N MET A 316 -1.38 29.21 -1.15
CA MET A 316 -2.41 28.72 -2.08
C MET A 316 -2.39 29.52 -3.41
N LEU A 317 -2.19 30.84 -3.36
CA LEU A 317 -1.94 31.67 -4.54
C LEU A 317 -0.63 31.27 -5.24
N TYR A 318 0.43 31.06 -4.49
CA TYR A 318 1.73 30.65 -5.03
C TYR A 318 1.66 29.28 -5.73
N GLU A 319 0.98 28.27 -5.18
CA GLU A 319 0.82 26.97 -5.84
C GLU A 319 -0.01 27.06 -7.12
N LYS A 320 -1.10 27.81 -7.10
CA LYS A 320 -1.95 28.01 -8.28
C LYS A 320 -1.23 28.76 -9.41
N TRP A 321 -0.31 29.68 -9.06
CA TRP A 321 0.45 30.49 -10.01
C TRP A 321 1.88 30.00 -10.25
N LYS A 322 2.32 28.97 -9.54
CA LYS A 322 3.67 28.40 -9.62
C LYS A 322 4.09 28.02 -11.04
N TRP A 323 3.17 27.43 -11.80
CA TRP A 323 3.41 27.10 -13.21
C TRP A 323 3.60 28.37 -14.05
N LEU A 324 2.72 29.35 -13.90
CA LEU A 324 2.76 30.60 -14.66
C LEU A 324 4.02 31.44 -14.31
N ILE A 325 4.33 31.54 -13.02
CA ILE A 325 5.54 32.22 -12.53
C ILE A 325 6.78 31.52 -13.08
N ARG A 326 6.86 30.20 -13.02
CA ARG A 326 8.01 29.43 -13.52
C ARG A 326 8.22 29.59 -15.02
N THR A 327 7.16 29.76 -15.78
CA THR A 327 7.24 29.93 -17.24
C THR A 327 7.56 31.37 -17.65
N LEU A 328 6.99 32.38 -16.96
CA LEU A 328 7.17 33.80 -17.32
C LEU A 328 8.38 34.44 -16.68
N PHE A 329 8.85 33.94 -15.53
CA PHE A 329 9.99 34.53 -14.82
C PHE A 329 11.25 34.65 -15.66
N PRO A 330 11.68 33.67 -16.48
CA PRO A 330 12.86 33.80 -17.33
C PRO A 330 12.72 34.91 -18.41
N PHE A 331 11.50 35.14 -18.90
CA PHE A 331 11.25 36.22 -19.88
C PHE A 331 11.32 37.60 -19.21
N PHE A 332 10.80 37.71 -18.00
CA PHE A 332 10.89 38.97 -17.24
C PHE A 332 12.34 39.29 -16.87
N GLU A 333 13.10 38.31 -16.38
CA GLU A 333 14.52 38.44 -16.08
C GLU A 333 15.32 38.87 -17.34
N ASN A 334 15.02 38.25 -18.48
CA ASN A 334 15.62 38.59 -19.77
C ASN A 334 15.35 40.07 -20.13
N LEU A 335 14.12 40.52 -19.97
CA LEU A 335 13.75 41.93 -20.24
C LEU A 335 14.47 42.91 -19.30
N VAL A 336 14.58 42.60 -18.01
CA VAL A 336 15.30 43.42 -17.03
C VAL A 336 16.79 43.47 -17.34
N CYS A 337 17.40 42.33 -17.67
CA CYS A 337 18.81 42.28 -18.06
C CYS A 337 19.12 42.97 -19.40
N PHE A 338 18.14 43.10 -20.29
CA PHE A 338 18.33 43.81 -21.55
C PHE A 338 18.70 45.28 -21.32
N VAL A 339 18.14 45.97 -20.31
CA VAL A 339 18.36 47.40 -20.04
C VAL A 339 19.84 47.74 -19.82
N PRO A 340 20.60 47.10 -18.93
CA PRO A 340 22.02 47.38 -18.75
C PRO A 340 22.85 47.09 -20.00
N PHE A 341 22.55 45.99 -20.74
CA PHE A 341 23.27 45.72 -22.00
C PHE A 341 22.98 46.75 -23.09
N PHE A 342 21.74 47.24 -23.18
CA PHE A 342 21.38 48.34 -24.05
C PHE A 342 22.12 49.65 -23.67
N MET A 343 22.21 49.97 -22.38
CA MET A 343 22.98 51.12 -21.88
C MET A 343 24.47 50.98 -22.18
N MET A 344 25.01 49.76 -21.98
CA MET A 344 26.40 49.44 -22.25
C MET A 344 26.72 49.61 -23.74
N ASN A 345 25.89 49.10 -24.63
CA ASN A 345 26.03 49.28 -26.09
C ASN A 345 25.99 50.75 -26.48
N ASN A 346 25.20 51.59 -25.83
CA ASN A 346 25.17 53.02 -26.07
C ASN A 346 26.45 53.77 -25.65
N ARG A 347 27.13 53.28 -24.59
CA ARG A 347 28.38 53.89 -24.09
C ARG A 347 29.64 53.38 -24.78
N THR A 348 29.64 52.14 -25.31
CA THR A 348 30.82 51.51 -25.94
C THR A 348 31.11 52.07 -27.36
N VAL A 349 30.09 52.67 -28.00
CA VAL A 349 30.27 53.30 -29.32
C VAL A 349 31.13 54.56 -29.20
N GLY A 350 32.30 54.53 -29.84
CA GLY A 350 33.29 55.60 -29.79
C GLY A 350 34.42 55.43 -28.79
N SER A 351 34.45 54.28 -28.05
CA SER A 351 35.55 53.92 -27.14
C SER A 351 36.55 53.00 -27.87
N GLU A 352 37.82 53.43 -27.96
CA GLU A 352 38.90 52.61 -28.57
C GLU A 352 39.12 51.28 -27.85
N TYR A 353 38.86 51.21 -26.54
CA TYR A 353 39.05 50.02 -25.70
C TYR A 353 38.00 48.92 -25.90
N PHE A 354 36.80 49.32 -26.37
CA PHE A 354 35.67 48.37 -26.52
C PHE A 354 35.22 48.23 -27.98
N ALA A 355 36.05 48.66 -28.94
CA ALA A 355 35.71 48.64 -30.37
C ALA A 355 35.42 47.22 -30.90
N ASN A 356 35.97 46.19 -30.29
CA ASN A 356 35.83 44.78 -30.70
C ASN A 356 34.85 43.97 -29.84
N LEU A 357 34.18 44.59 -28.84
CA LEU A 357 33.23 43.91 -27.97
C LEU A 357 31.78 44.25 -28.40
N ASP A 358 31.01 43.23 -28.76
CA ASP A 358 29.59 43.37 -29.03
C ASP A 358 28.76 43.01 -27.77
N PRO A 359 28.21 44.04 -27.06
CA PRO A 359 27.42 43.80 -25.86
C PRO A 359 26.14 43.02 -26.13
N PHE A 360 25.52 43.14 -27.31
CA PHE A 360 24.32 42.39 -27.63
C PHE A 360 24.62 40.92 -27.92
N LEU A 361 25.76 40.62 -28.55
CA LEU A 361 26.19 39.24 -28.71
C LEU A 361 26.44 38.58 -27.35
N LEU A 362 27.11 39.28 -26.42
CA LEU A 362 27.39 38.79 -25.08
C LEU A 362 26.08 38.55 -24.29
N TYR A 363 25.11 39.46 -24.44
CA TYR A 363 23.78 39.30 -23.84
C TYR A 363 23.05 38.05 -24.36
N VAL A 364 22.99 37.86 -25.69
CA VAL A 364 22.36 36.68 -26.29
C VAL A 364 23.02 35.38 -25.86
N LEU A 365 24.37 35.33 -25.85
CA LEU A 365 25.13 34.18 -25.43
C LEU A 365 24.90 33.84 -23.94
N LEU A 366 24.80 34.86 -23.09
CA LEU A 366 24.54 34.65 -21.65
C LEU A 366 23.20 33.95 -21.46
N PHE A 367 22.13 34.40 -22.11
CA PHE A 367 20.82 33.77 -22.02
C PHE A 367 20.74 32.41 -22.72
N ALA A 368 21.50 32.21 -23.81
CA ALA A 368 21.65 30.94 -24.48
C ALA A 368 22.26 29.87 -23.54
N ILE A 369 23.30 30.25 -22.81
CA ILE A 369 24.01 29.34 -21.87
C ILE A 369 23.17 29.01 -20.64
N VAL A 370 22.42 29.99 -20.11
CA VAL A 370 21.67 29.79 -18.85
C VAL A 370 20.34 29.09 -19.11
N TYR A 371 19.56 29.55 -20.08
CA TYR A 371 18.17 29.17 -20.29
C TYR A 371 17.90 28.31 -21.53
N GLY A 372 18.88 28.22 -22.47
CA GLY A 372 18.75 27.44 -23.70
C GLY A 372 18.14 28.20 -24.87
N GLN A 373 17.67 27.44 -25.86
CA GLN A 373 17.32 27.94 -27.19
C GLN A 373 16.17 28.97 -27.19
N GLN A 374 15.12 28.76 -26.40
CA GLN A 374 13.94 29.65 -26.37
C GLN A 374 14.31 31.07 -25.90
N GLN A 375 15.09 31.15 -24.84
CA GLN A 375 15.49 32.45 -24.30
C GLN A 375 16.57 33.12 -25.16
N ALA A 376 17.44 32.35 -25.82
CA ALA A 376 18.41 32.84 -26.79
C ALA A 376 17.71 33.55 -27.98
N THR A 377 16.66 32.93 -28.53
CA THR A 377 15.89 33.56 -29.63
C THR A 377 15.16 34.81 -29.16
N PHE A 378 14.59 34.82 -27.97
CA PHE A 378 13.93 36.01 -27.42
C PHE A 378 14.91 37.13 -27.15
N SER A 379 16.08 36.86 -26.57
CA SER A 379 17.14 37.86 -26.36
C SER A 379 17.72 38.38 -27.67
N ALA A 380 17.84 37.53 -28.70
CA ALA A 380 18.27 37.98 -30.04
C ALA A 380 17.26 38.96 -30.65
N ILE A 381 15.96 38.70 -30.56
CA ILE A 381 14.90 39.59 -31.02
C ILE A 381 14.98 40.95 -30.30
N LEU A 382 15.13 40.95 -28.95
CA LEU A 382 15.29 42.15 -28.15
C LEU A 382 16.55 42.94 -28.54
N ALA A 383 17.67 42.25 -28.77
CA ALA A 383 18.93 42.85 -29.19
C ALA A 383 18.79 43.54 -30.57
N VAL A 384 18.15 42.85 -31.52
CA VAL A 384 17.88 43.42 -32.86
C VAL A 384 16.95 44.62 -32.77
N ALA A 385 15.88 44.53 -31.96
CA ALA A 385 14.96 45.64 -31.74
C ALA A 385 15.67 46.87 -31.12
N GLY A 386 16.52 46.64 -30.11
CA GLY A 386 17.32 47.69 -29.48
C GLY A 386 18.35 48.32 -30.41
N TYR A 387 19.01 47.51 -31.25
CA TYR A 387 19.93 47.97 -32.25
C TYR A 387 19.21 48.82 -33.32
N MET A 388 18.10 48.32 -33.87
CA MET A 388 17.30 49.04 -34.86
C MET A 388 16.77 50.36 -34.33
N PHE A 389 16.22 50.36 -33.10
CA PHE A 389 15.75 51.58 -32.43
C PHE A 389 16.83 52.64 -32.34
N ARG A 390 18.04 52.26 -32.00
CA ARG A 390 19.17 53.18 -31.93
C ARG A 390 19.59 53.71 -33.31
N GLN A 391 19.71 52.81 -34.30
CA GLN A 391 20.15 53.20 -35.65
C GLN A 391 19.14 54.14 -36.31
N MET A 392 17.84 53.95 -36.13
CA MET A 392 16.78 54.80 -36.61
C MET A 392 16.83 56.26 -36.05
N TYR A 393 17.50 56.41 -34.88
CA TYR A 393 17.68 57.72 -34.28
C TYR A 393 18.82 58.55 -34.95
N THR A 394 19.82 57.87 -35.52
CA THR A 394 21.02 58.48 -36.06
C THR A 394 21.07 58.48 -37.59
N ARG A 395 20.35 57.59 -38.29
CA ARG A 395 20.34 57.42 -39.74
C ARG A 395 18.91 57.29 -40.26
N SER A 396 18.75 57.49 -41.56
CA SER A 396 17.48 57.29 -42.23
C SER A 396 17.07 55.76 -42.10
N SER A 397 15.79 55.51 -41.82
CA SER A 397 15.27 54.13 -41.72
C SER A 397 15.53 53.30 -42.97
N PHE A 398 15.58 53.97 -44.15
CA PHE A 398 15.83 53.30 -45.41
C PHE A 398 17.30 52.89 -45.58
N GLU A 399 18.26 53.68 -45.09
CA GLU A 399 19.69 53.33 -45.09
C GLU A 399 20.02 52.17 -44.22
N VAL A 400 19.37 52.08 -43.05
CA VAL A 400 19.54 50.92 -42.08
C VAL A 400 19.00 49.64 -42.67
N LEU A 401 17.91 49.74 -43.47
CA LEU A 401 17.30 48.57 -44.11
C LEU A 401 18.10 48.06 -45.32
N ILE A 402 18.94 48.85 -45.95
CA ILE A 402 19.77 48.45 -47.10
C ILE A 402 21.18 48.03 -46.70
N ASP A 403 21.60 48.32 -45.46
CA ASP A 403 22.95 47.96 -44.97
C ASP A 403 23.13 46.45 -44.82
N TYR A 404 23.93 45.87 -45.73
CA TYR A 404 24.29 44.45 -45.75
C TYR A 404 24.93 43.99 -44.44
N ASN A 405 25.78 44.83 -43.84
CA ASN A 405 26.48 44.47 -42.59
C ASN A 405 25.51 44.26 -41.42
N THR A 406 24.40 44.99 -41.40
CA THR A 406 23.35 44.82 -40.40
C THR A 406 22.71 43.41 -40.48
N TYR A 407 22.46 42.94 -41.69
CA TYR A 407 21.89 41.58 -41.86
C TYR A 407 22.87 40.46 -41.47
N VAL A 408 24.17 40.64 -41.82
CA VAL A 408 25.20 39.69 -41.41
C VAL A 408 25.33 39.64 -39.90
N TRP A 409 25.27 40.76 -39.21
CA TRP A 409 25.32 40.85 -37.77
C TRP A 409 24.06 40.21 -37.13
N ILE A 410 22.87 40.45 -37.64
CA ILE A 410 21.63 39.82 -37.21
C ILE A 410 21.74 38.29 -37.37
N ALA A 411 22.18 37.83 -38.55
CA ALA A 411 22.36 36.40 -38.79
C ALA A 411 23.35 35.76 -37.79
N GLN A 412 24.46 36.44 -37.51
CA GLN A 412 25.47 36.00 -36.55
C GLN A 412 24.89 35.84 -35.13
N LEU A 413 24.09 36.83 -34.65
CA LEU A 413 23.42 36.76 -33.36
C LEU A 413 22.48 35.57 -33.26
N PHE A 414 21.63 35.35 -34.27
CA PHE A 414 20.70 34.24 -34.28
C PHE A 414 21.42 32.87 -34.38
N ILE A 415 22.38 32.74 -35.29
CA ILE A 415 23.12 31.50 -35.50
C ILE A 415 23.86 31.09 -34.20
N LEU A 416 24.63 32.04 -33.62
CA LEU A 416 25.36 31.74 -32.39
C LEU A 416 24.43 31.46 -31.21
N GLY A 417 23.36 32.27 -31.04
CA GLY A 417 22.36 32.07 -30.01
C GLY A 417 21.68 30.72 -30.13
N LEU A 418 21.27 30.33 -31.33
CA LEU A 418 20.64 29.04 -31.60
C LEU A 418 21.58 27.85 -31.35
N VAL A 419 22.81 27.92 -31.85
CA VAL A 419 23.78 26.83 -31.69
C VAL A 419 24.11 26.61 -30.21
N VAL A 420 24.45 27.68 -29.50
CA VAL A 420 24.80 27.58 -28.06
C VAL A 420 23.58 27.17 -27.22
N GLY A 421 22.40 27.74 -27.51
CA GLY A 421 21.15 27.40 -26.86
C GLY A 421 20.77 25.92 -27.07
N TYR A 422 20.90 25.42 -28.30
CA TYR A 422 20.67 24.01 -28.62
C TYR A 422 21.64 23.09 -27.87
N MET A 423 22.93 23.44 -27.87
CA MET A 423 23.93 22.64 -27.10
C MET A 423 23.58 22.60 -25.61
N ARG A 424 23.13 23.71 -25.05
CA ARG A 424 22.67 23.75 -23.64
C ARG A 424 21.48 22.85 -23.37
N ASP A 425 20.48 22.87 -24.25
CA ASP A 425 19.29 22.03 -24.15
C ASP A 425 19.65 20.53 -24.28
N GLN A 426 20.56 20.17 -25.20
CA GLN A 426 21.08 18.82 -25.35
C GLN A 426 21.82 18.33 -24.09
N ILE A 427 22.69 19.17 -23.51
CA ILE A 427 23.37 18.84 -22.24
C ILE A 427 22.36 18.65 -21.12
N ARG A 428 21.28 19.43 -21.08
CA ARG A 428 20.22 19.27 -20.07
C ARG A 428 19.47 17.96 -20.24
N ILE A 429 19.11 17.59 -21.45
CA ILE A 429 18.45 16.32 -21.77
C ILE A 429 19.34 15.16 -21.37
N MET A 430 20.61 15.15 -21.82
CA MET A 430 21.56 14.10 -21.45
C MET A 430 21.77 13.96 -19.93
N ARG A 431 21.75 15.06 -19.18
CA ARG A 431 21.84 15.00 -17.71
C ARG A 431 20.61 14.35 -17.09
N LEU A 432 19.41 14.67 -17.59
CA LEU A 432 18.17 14.06 -17.11
C LEU A 432 18.16 12.55 -17.40
N GLU A 433 18.49 12.16 -18.62
CA GLU A 433 18.61 10.75 -19.01
C GLU A 433 19.68 9.99 -18.16
N SER A 434 20.83 10.64 -17.90
CA SER A 434 21.87 10.06 -17.04
C SER A 434 21.39 9.91 -15.60
N GLN A 435 20.65 10.87 -15.06
CA GLN A 435 20.07 10.77 -13.71
C GLN A 435 19.01 9.66 -13.62
N GLU A 436 18.13 9.55 -14.60
CA GLU A 436 17.15 8.47 -14.67
C GLU A 436 17.81 7.09 -14.76
N LEU A 437 18.88 6.97 -15.56
CA LEU A 437 19.66 5.74 -15.66
C LEU A 437 20.37 5.41 -14.33
N GLU A 438 20.95 6.40 -13.66
CA GLU A 438 21.60 6.24 -12.37
C GLU A 438 20.62 5.79 -11.29
N GLU A 439 19.43 6.39 -11.23
CA GLU A 439 18.35 5.97 -10.34
C GLU A 439 17.85 4.56 -10.65
N HIS A 440 17.76 4.20 -11.94
CA HIS A 440 17.39 2.85 -12.34
C HIS A 440 18.41 1.81 -11.91
N LEU A 441 19.70 2.09 -12.15
CA LEU A 441 20.80 1.21 -11.73
C LEU A 441 20.87 1.10 -10.21
N HIS A 442 20.65 2.20 -9.50
CA HIS A 442 20.63 2.19 -8.03
C HIS A 442 19.50 1.30 -7.49
N ARG A 443 18.30 1.39 -8.09
CA ARG A 443 17.17 0.50 -7.75
C ARG A 443 17.53 -0.97 -8.00
N GLN A 444 18.14 -1.29 -9.14
CA GLN A 444 18.59 -2.66 -9.43
C GLN A 444 19.61 -3.18 -8.43
N ILE A 445 20.57 -2.34 -8.02
CA ILE A 445 21.58 -2.72 -7.01
C ILE A 445 20.92 -3.01 -5.66
N VAL A 446 19.94 -2.19 -5.24
CA VAL A 446 19.18 -2.42 -4.01
C VAL A 446 18.40 -3.74 -4.11
N ASP A 447 17.75 -4.00 -5.23
CA ASP A 447 16.99 -5.23 -5.46
C ASP A 447 17.89 -6.49 -5.39
N ILE A 448 19.06 -6.45 -6.06
CA ILE A 448 20.03 -7.55 -6.03
C ILE A 448 20.56 -7.76 -4.62
N ARG A 449 20.86 -6.69 -3.89
CA ARG A 449 21.32 -6.76 -2.51
C ARG A 449 20.29 -7.41 -1.60
N ASP A 450 19.02 -7.01 -1.73
CA ASP A 450 17.92 -7.55 -0.92
C ASP A 450 17.67 -9.04 -1.22
N ILE A 451 17.73 -9.42 -2.51
CA ILE A 451 17.67 -10.84 -2.93
C ILE A 451 18.82 -11.62 -2.31
N ASN A 452 20.04 -11.09 -2.37
CA ASN A 452 21.20 -11.76 -1.80
C ASN A 452 21.12 -11.89 -0.27
N GLU A 453 20.68 -10.85 0.44
CA GLU A 453 20.46 -10.92 1.89
C GLU A 453 19.35 -11.90 2.26
N SER A 454 18.29 -11.99 1.44
CA SER A 454 17.22 -12.99 1.60
C SER A 454 17.76 -14.41 1.40
N ASN A 455 18.54 -14.64 0.33
CA ASN A 455 19.14 -15.93 0.04
C ASN A 455 20.11 -16.38 1.15
N VAL A 456 20.90 -15.46 1.70
CA VAL A 456 21.80 -15.75 2.83
C VAL A 456 21.00 -16.15 4.07
N ARG A 457 19.88 -15.47 4.35
CA ARG A 457 19.01 -15.84 5.47
C ARG A 457 18.35 -17.21 5.27
N VAL A 458 17.79 -17.46 4.08
CA VAL A 458 17.18 -18.77 3.73
C VAL A 458 18.21 -19.87 3.81
N LYS A 459 19.41 -19.65 3.29
CA LYS A 459 20.53 -20.59 3.39
C LYS A 459 20.88 -20.87 4.86
N GLY A 460 20.98 -19.83 5.70
CA GLY A 460 21.23 -19.98 7.14
C GLY A 460 20.16 -20.78 7.87
N VAL A 461 18.88 -20.56 7.53
CA VAL A 461 17.77 -21.33 8.07
C VAL A 461 17.81 -22.79 7.61
N MET A 462 18.09 -23.03 6.31
CA MET A 462 18.25 -24.39 5.78
C MET A 462 19.46 -25.13 6.37
N GLU A 463 20.59 -24.46 6.51
CA GLU A 463 21.77 -25.01 7.19
C GLU A 463 21.45 -25.37 8.64
N GLN A 464 20.72 -24.51 9.34
CA GLN A 464 20.30 -24.77 10.72
C GLN A 464 19.30 -25.93 10.81
N GLN A 465 18.36 -26.03 9.86
CA GLN A 465 17.46 -27.18 9.75
C GLN A 465 18.19 -28.48 9.42
N LEU A 466 19.20 -28.43 8.53
CA LEU A 466 20.03 -29.59 8.21
C LEU A 466 20.88 -30.05 9.41
N ILE A 467 21.45 -29.10 10.16
CA ILE A 467 22.19 -29.38 11.40
C ILE A 467 21.25 -29.95 12.45
N ASP A 468 20.09 -29.32 12.64
CA ASP A 468 19.07 -29.81 13.60
C ASP A 468 18.53 -31.21 13.21
N HIS A 469 18.43 -31.52 11.93
CA HIS A 469 18.00 -32.85 11.46
C HIS A 469 19.07 -33.92 11.65
N LYS A 470 20.34 -33.61 11.41
CA LYS A 470 21.48 -34.49 11.70
C LYS A 470 21.66 -34.72 13.23
N ASP A 471 21.51 -33.63 13.99
CA ASP A 471 21.63 -33.67 15.45
C ASP A 471 20.39 -34.30 16.15
N SER A 472 19.23 -34.38 15.48
CA SER A 472 17.99 -34.86 16.11
C SER A 472 18.08 -36.32 16.54
N ILE A 473 18.68 -37.18 15.75
CA ILE A 473 18.88 -38.60 16.08
C ILE A 473 19.89 -38.77 17.24
N GLY A 474 21.00 -38.03 17.17
CA GLY A 474 21.99 -38.02 18.26
C GLY A 474 21.44 -37.44 19.56
N LYS A 475 20.62 -36.39 19.47
CA LYS A 475 19.94 -35.77 20.61
C LYS A 475 18.89 -36.70 21.19
N ILE A 476 18.07 -37.36 20.38
CA ILE A 476 17.09 -38.35 20.84
C ILE A 476 17.81 -39.46 21.56
N TYR A 477 18.90 -40.01 21.01
CA TYR A 477 19.69 -41.05 21.64
C TYR A 477 20.29 -40.61 22.98
N SER A 478 20.89 -39.39 23.03
CA SER A 478 21.47 -38.86 24.28
C SER A 478 20.42 -38.58 25.36
N ILE A 479 19.20 -38.18 24.94
CA ILE A 479 18.05 -37.99 25.85
C ILE A 479 17.57 -39.30 26.39
N THR A 480 17.41 -40.32 25.54
CA THR A 480 16.96 -41.66 25.96
C THR A 480 17.96 -42.31 26.91
N ALA A 481 19.25 -42.24 26.56
CA ALA A 481 20.32 -42.74 27.44
C ALA A 481 20.40 -41.98 28.79
N GLY A 482 20.14 -40.67 28.78
CA GLY A 482 20.08 -39.84 29.99
C GLY A 482 18.87 -40.14 30.88
N LEU A 483 17.77 -40.61 30.31
CA LEU A 483 16.57 -41.02 31.05
C LEU A 483 16.77 -42.38 31.70
N GLU A 484 17.42 -43.35 31.04
CA GLU A 484 17.69 -44.70 31.56
C GLU A 484 18.61 -44.70 32.78
N GLN A 485 19.46 -43.73 32.94
CA GLN A 485 20.44 -43.63 34.03
C GLN A 485 19.92 -42.93 35.29
N ARG A 486 18.64 -42.49 35.33
CA ARG A 486 18.07 -41.74 36.46
C ARG A 486 17.12 -42.56 37.31
N MET A 487 16.98 -42.11 38.58
CA MET A 487 15.98 -42.65 39.47
C MET A 487 14.56 -42.33 38.99
N PRO A 488 13.57 -43.20 39.19
CA PRO A 488 12.19 -42.98 38.68
C PRO A 488 11.59 -41.63 39.03
N ASP A 489 11.85 -41.12 40.23
CA ASP A 489 11.33 -39.85 40.71
C ASP A 489 11.97 -38.62 40.01
N GLU A 490 13.19 -38.77 39.47
CA GLU A 490 13.91 -37.69 38.77
C GLU A 490 13.60 -37.69 37.27
N VAL A 491 13.17 -38.80 36.70
CA VAL A 491 12.92 -38.98 35.28
C VAL A 491 11.96 -37.93 34.75
N ILE A 492 10.90 -37.61 35.47
CA ILE A 492 9.85 -36.68 35.03
C ILE A 492 10.37 -35.22 35.02
N PHE A 493 11.18 -34.83 36.02
CA PHE A 493 11.78 -33.49 36.03
C PHE A 493 12.76 -33.31 34.86
N TYR A 494 13.58 -34.35 34.63
CA TYR A 494 14.51 -34.36 33.52
C TYR A 494 13.79 -34.34 32.16
N ALA A 495 12.66 -35.05 32.04
CA ALA A 495 11.84 -35.05 30.83
C ALA A 495 11.31 -33.67 30.48
N VAL A 496 10.87 -32.85 31.45
CA VAL A 496 10.41 -31.48 31.23
C VAL A 496 11.55 -30.59 30.70
N GLU A 497 12.74 -30.70 31.28
CA GLU A 497 13.93 -29.99 30.83
C GLU A 497 14.33 -30.38 29.39
N MET A 498 14.30 -31.69 29.12
CA MET A 498 14.65 -32.22 27.80
C MET A 498 13.63 -31.87 26.73
N LEU A 499 12.33 -31.92 27.05
CA LEU A 499 11.28 -31.43 26.15
C LEU A 499 11.49 -29.94 25.80
N GLY A 500 11.85 -29.13 26.78
CA GLY A 500 12.20 -27.72 26.54
C GLY A 500 13.37 -27.56 25.57
N LYS A 501 14.43 -28.35 25.73
CA LYS A 501 15.59 -28.34 24.83
C LYS A 501 15.25 -28.85 23.42
N LEU A 502 14.44 -29.90 23.32
CA LEU A 502 14.06 -30.56 22.07
C LEU A 502 13.14 -29.66 21.25
N MET A 503 12.17 -29.00 21.90
CA MET A 503 11.19 -28.11 21.28
C MET A 503 11.68 -26.66 21.20
N LYS A 504 12.90 -26.37 21.64
CA LYS A 504 13.49 -25.03 21.69
C LYS A 504 12.60 -23.99 22.40
N THR A 505 11.84 -24.42 23.40
CA THR A 505 11.03 -23.54 24.26
C THR A 505 11.52 -23.56 25.70
N LYS A 506 11.33 -22.42 26.40
CA LYS A 506 11.66 -22.32 27.84
C LYS A 506 10.44 -22.58 28.71
N ASP A 507 9.26 -22.71 28.13
CA ASP A 507 7.99 -22.69 28.84
C ASP A 507 7.24 -24.02 28.64
N VAL A 508 7.59 -25.02 29.43
CA VAL A 508 6.99 -26.38 29.42
C VAL A 508 6.44 -26.70 30.78
N ALA A 509 5.22 -27.23 30.85
CA ALA A 509 4.61 -27.76 32.05
C ALA A 509 4.07 -29.18 31.84
N LEU A 510 4.19 -29.98 32.87
CA LEU A 510 3.64 -31.34 32.96
C LEU A 510 2.60 -31.40 34.06
N TYR A 511 1.38 -31.77 33.71
CA TYR A 511 0.27 -31.96 34.65
C TYR A 511 -0.03 -33.46 34.78
N ASN A 512 -0.16 -33.95 36.02
CA ASN A 512 -0.62 -35.31 36.31
C ASN A 512 -2.13 -35.31 36.47
N VAL A 513 -2.83 -36.19 35.78
CA VAL A 513 -4.29 -36.33 35.86
C VAL A 513 -4.62 -37.09 37.15
N VAL A 514 -5.31 -36.41 38.07
CA VAL A 514 -5.69 -36.96 39.37
C VAL A 514 -7.11 -37.55 39.33
N SER A 515 -7.97 -37.00 38.49
CA SER A 515 -9.33 -37.46 38.27
C SER A 515 -9.81 -37.12 36.88
N LYS A 516 -10.98 -37.65 36.49
CA LYS A 516 -11.56 -37.38 35.14
C LYS A 516 -11.74 -35.90 34.78
N ASP A 517 -11.70 -35.00 35.75
CA ASP A 517 -11.94 -33.58 35.56
C ASP A 517 -10.74 -32.71 35.94
N TYR A 518 -9.80 -33.19 36.74
CA TYR A 518 -8.73 -32.41 37.34
C TYR A 518 -7.35 -32.97 37.00
N ALA A 519 -6.46 -32.05 36.63
CA ALA A 519 -5.04 -32.34 36.56
C ALA A 519 -4.24 -31.39 37.45
N ARG A 520 -3.20 -31.87 38.09
CA ARG A 520 -2.35 -31.15 39.02
C ARG A 520 -0.95 -31.03 38.44
N ILE A 521 -0.37 -29.82 38.56
CA ILE A 521 0.98 -29.57 38.05
C ILE A 521 1.97 -30.49 38.75
N PHE A 522 2.75 -31.22 37.99
CA PHE A 522 3.84 -32.05 38.50
C PHE A 522 5.17 -31.31 38.42
N SER A 523 5.47 -30.73 37.25
CA SER A 523 6.67 -29.96 37.03
C SER A 523 6.42 -28.85 35.99
N ALA A 524 7.11 -27.71 36.14
CA ALA A 524 7.10 -26.60 35.17
C ALA A 524 8.46 -25.96 35.10
N SER A 525 8.90 -25.67 33.89
CA SER A 525 10.22 -25.07 33.61
C SER A 525 10.28 -23.57 33.87
N SER A 526 9.14 -22.85 33.88
CA SER A 526 9.09 -21.41 34.05
C SER A 526 7.84 -20.93 34.79
N GLN A 527 7.83 -19.64 35.18
CA GLN A 527 6.66 -19.01 35.79
C GLN A 527 5.50 -18.86 34.78
N LYS A 528 5.80 -18.66 33.49
CA LYS A 528 4.82 -18.63 32.42
C LYS A 528 4.16 -19.99 32.22
N ALA A 529 4.91 -21.06 32.30
CA ALA A 529 4.39 -22.44 32.26
C ALA A 529 3.46 -22.79 33.45
N ARG A 530 3.47 -21.97 34.52
CA ARG A 530 2.56 -22.07 35.67
C ARG A 530 1.35 -21.13 35.59
N SER A 531 1.16 -20.42 34.50
CA SER A 531 0.10 -19.43 34.35
C SER A 531 -1.32 -19.97 34.59
N LEU A 532 -1.56 -21.25 34.24
CA LEU A 532 -2.84 -21.92 34.48
C LEU A 532 -3.06 -22.35 35.95
N GLY A 533 -2.05 -22.16 36.80
CA GLY A 533 -2.13 -22.53 38.21
C GLY A 533 -1.68 -23.97 38.54
N ASN A 534 -1.67 -24.28 39.83
CA ASN A 534 -1.19 -25.60 40.33
C ASN A 534 -2.19 -26.74 40.13
N SER A 535 -3.46 -26.42 39.86
CA SER A 535 -4.52 -27.40 39.61
C SER A 535 -5.45 -26.84 38.55
N ILE A 536 -5.67 -27.58 37.48
CA ILE A 536 -6.51 -27.17 36.34
C ILE A 536 -7.69 -28.12 36.18
N ARG A 537 -8.83 -27.54 35.79
CA ARG A 537 -10.00 -28.31 35.35
C ARG A 537 -9.92 -28.43 33.82
N TYR A 538 -9.12 -29.40 33.35
CA TYR A 538 -8.85 -29.55 31.91
C TYR A 538 -10.11 -29.86 31.09
N ARG A 539 -11.19 -30.36 31.72
CA ARG A 539 -12.49 -30.59 31.09
C ARG A 539 -13.21 -29.27 30.73
N GLU A 540 -12.99 -28.19 31.48
CA GLU A 540 -13.57 -26.88 31.18
C GLU A 540 -12.87 -26.19 29.98
N MET A 541 -11.67 -26.68 29.62
CA MET A 541 -10.93 -26.26 28.44
C MET A 541 -11.34 -27.10 27.22
N THR A 542 -12.54 -26.83 26.68
CA THR A 542 -13.20 -27.68 25.67
C THR A 542 -12.29 -28.05 24.50
N ASP A 543 -11.57 -27.09 23.93
CA ASP A 543 -10.69 -27.30 22.76
C ASP A 543 -9.51 -28.25 23.09
N ILE A 544 -8.95 -28.14 24.31
CA ILE A 544 -7.87 -29.00 24.78
C ILE A 544 -8.43 -30.39 25.13
N TYR A 545 -9.57 -30.46 25.82
CA TYR A 545 -10.19 -31.68 26.21
C TYR A 545 -10.57 -32.57 25.02
N ASP A 546 -11.17 -31.96 23.97
CA ASP A 546 -11.56 -32.70 22.78
C ASP A 546 -10.33 -33.24 22.02
N ALA A 547 -9.26 -32.45 21.93
CA ALA A 547 -8.00 -32.91 21.35
C ALA A 547 -7.37 -34.05 22.14
N LEU A 548 -7.41 -33.99 23.48
CA LEU A 548 -6.91 -35.06 24.36
C LEU A 548 -7.74 -36.34 24.21
N LYS A 549 -9.07 -36.23 24.13
CA LYS A 549 -9.96 -37.38 23.93
C LYS A 549 -9.73 -38.08 22.59
N GLU A 550 -9.42 -37.32 21.55
CA GLU A 550 -9.10 -37.85 20.22
C GLU A 550 -7.63 -38.31 20.09
N GLN A 551 -6.85 -38.28 21.17
CA GLN A 551 -5.41 -38.56 21.20
C GLN A 551 -4.58 -37.72 20.23
N LYS A 552 -5.07 -36.49 19.92
CA LYS A 552 -4.42 -35.53 19.03
C LYS A 552 -3.62 -34.48 19.79
N VAL A 553 -2.75 -33.80 19.07
CA VAL A 553 -2.07 -32.60 19.61
C VAL A 553 -3.01 -31.42 19.52
N TYR A 554 -3.28 -30.77 20.63
CA TYR A 554 -3.92 -29.48 20.65
C TYR A 554 -2.95 -28.41 20.14
N ILE A 555 -3.40 -27.56 19.25
CA ILE A 555 -2.66 -26.38 18.75
C ILE A 555 -3.55 -25.15 18.92
N ASN A 556 -3.05 -24.13 19.63
CA ASN A 556 -3.76 -22.87 19.86
C ASN A 556 -3.78 -22.02 18.59
N LYS A 557 -4.75 -22.25 17.72
CA LYS A 557 -4.92 -21.49 16.46
C LYS A 557 -5.35 -20.04 16.70
N LYS A 558 -6.03 -19.76 17.81
CA LYS A 558 -6.52 -18.43 18.20
C LYS A 558 -5.40 -17.54 18.75
N MET A 559 -4.24 -18.12 19.06
CA MET A 559 -3.10 -17.45 19.68
C MET A 559 -3.46 -16.69 20.97
N ASP A 560 -4.40 -17.21 21.73
CA ASP A 560 -4.76 -16.66 23.03
C ASP A 560 -3.62 -16.91 24.02
N GLU A 561 -3.10 -15.85 24.62
CA GLU A 561 -1.96 -15.91 25.55
C GLU A 561 -2.28 -16.60 26.88
N GLN A 562 -3.57 -16.76 27.21
CA GLN A 562 -4.01 -17.46 28.43
C GLN A 562 -3.87 -18.97 28.32
N TYR A 563 -3.85 -19.52 27.10
CA TYR A 563 -3.76 -20.95 26.85
C TYR A 563 -2.38 -21.35 26.30
N PRO A 564 -1.95 -22.61 26.51
CA PRO A 564 -0.70 -23.11 25.93
C PRO A 564 -0.78 -23.11 24.39
N LEU A 565 0.36 -22.92 23.72
CA LEU A 565 0.47 -23.02 22.26
C LEU A 565 0.19 -24.46 21.81
N MET A 566 0.69 -25.43 22.55
CA MET A 566 0.48 -26.85 22.28
C MET A 566 0.20 -27.62 23.56
N ALA A 567 -0.68 -28.62 23.46
CA ALA A 567 -0.90 -29.60 24.54
C ALA A 567 -1.08 -31.01 23.98
N ARG A 568 -0.55 -32.01 24.68
CA ARG A 568 -0.72 -33.40 24.33
C ARG A 568 -0.79 -34.25 25.59
N GLY A 569 -1.64 -35.28 25.55
CA GLY A 569 -1.73 -36.29 26.59
C GLY A 569 -0.67 -37.39 26.45
N ILE A 570 -0.24 -37.92 27.59
CA ILE A 570 0.46 -39.20 27.70
C ILE A 570 -0.59 -40.20 28.20
N TYR A 571 -0.77 -41.30 27.48
CA TYR A 571 -1.89 -42.25 27.69
C TYR A 571 -1.40 -43.59 28.20
N GLU A 572 -2.22 -44.19 29.03
CA GLU A 572 -2.12 -45.61 29.38
C GLU A 572 -3.43 -46.27 28.93
N GLY A 573 -3.38 -46.98 27.80
CA GLY A 573 -4.58 -47.44 27.09
C GLY A 573 -5.38 -46.30 26.50
N GLU A 574 -6.62 -46.14 26.90
CA GLU A 574 -7.48 -45.02 26.47
C GLU A 574 -7.52 -43.84 27.47
N GLU A 575 -6.92 -44.01 28.66
CA GLU A 575 -6.97 -42.99 29.71
C GLU A 575 -5.73 -42.08 29.67
N VAL A 576 -5.96 -40.76 29.82
CA VAL A 576 -4.91 -39.75 29.91
C VAL A 576 -4.31 -39.78 31.30
N GLN A 577 -3.02 -40.09 31.43
CA GLN A 577 -2.30 -40.10 32.71
C GLN A 577 -1.63 -38.75 32.99
N MET A 578 -1.05 -38.14 31.95
CA MET A 578 -0.38 -36.86 32.08
C MET A 578 -0.67 -35.98 30.88
N ILE A 579 -0.58 -34.66 31.07
CA ILE A 579 -0.76 -33.67 30.03
C ILE A 579 0.50 -32.80 29.95
N VAL A 580 1.15 -32.82 28.81
CA VAL A 580 2.27 -31.92 28.49
C VAL A 580 1.71 -30.65 27.82
N MET A 581 2.10 -29.49 28.34
CA MET A 581 1.69 -28.19 27.83
C MET A 581 2.93 -27.32 27.54
N MET A 582 2.91 -26.58 26.45
CA MET A 582 4.00 -25.70 26.01
C MET A 582 3.44 -24.31 25.59
N TRP A 583 4.16 -23.23 25.94
CA TRP A 583 3.79 -21.86 25.64
C TRP A 583 4.75 -21.16 24.68
#